data_2ee0df6624645f0cfad30b363e737af0
#
_entry.id   2ee0df6624645f0cfad30b363e737af0
#
_cell.length_a   1.000
_cell.length_b   1.000
_cell.length_c   1.000
_cell.angle_alpha   90.00
_cell.angle_beta   90.00
_cell.angle_gamma   90.00
#
_symmetry.space_group_name_H-M   'P 1'
#
loop_
_entity.id
_entity.type
_entity.pdbx_description
1 polymer ?
#
loop_
_entity_poly.entity_id
_entity_poly.type
_entity_poly.pdbx_seq_one_letter_code
_entity_poly.pdbx_strand_id
1 'polypeptide(L)'
;MKQTVAAACRYEGERVKGSRFIVDIVSVASEADAHDALSAIADEFADASHHCWAWRIATPSIDRASDDGEPSGSAGRPILARLAGRNLVDTAAIVTRYFGGTKLGVGGLVRAYGGAVDEALDTMRLFPWIEMCEVRF
;
A
#
# COMPACT_ATOMS: atom_id res chain seq x y z
N MET A 1 3.80 19.51 0.99
CA MET A 1 2.32 19.55 0.92
C MET A 1 1.77 18.14 0.95
N LYS A 2 0.80 17.88 1.81
CA LYS A 2 0.13 16.58 1.86
C LYS A 2 -0.67 16.33 0.59
N GLN A 3 -0.63 15.10 0.12
CA GLN A 3 -1.36 14.67 -1.06
C GLN A 3 -2.24 13.46 -0.71
N THR A 4 -3.18 13.15 -1.58
CA THR A 4 -4.05 11.99 -1.43
C THR A 4 -4.43 11.44 -2.81
N VAL A 5 -5.13 10.30 -2.81
CA VAL A 5 -5.68 9.70 -4.02
C VAL A 5 -7.20 9.81 -3.98
N ALA A 6 -7.84 9.94 -5.14
CA ALA A 6 -9.29 10.09 -5.23
C ALA A 6 -10.00 8.79 -5.59
N ALA A 7 -9.30 7.85 -6.22
CA ALA A 7 -9.90 6.61 -6.70
C ALA A 7 -9.02 5.42 -6.37
N ALA A 8 -9.60 4.24 -6.30
CA ALA A 8 -8.86 3.00 -6.16
C ALA A 8 -8.12 2.67 -7.44
N CYS A 9 -6.95 2.06 -7.30
CA CYS A 9 -6.14 1.59 -8.41
C CYS A 9 -5.61 0.20 -8.08
N ARG A 10 -5.70 -0.70 -9.05
CA ARG A 10 -5.02 -1.99 -8.96
C ARG A 10 -3.98 -2.06 -10.06
N TYR A 11 -2.77 -2.43 -9.68
CA TYR A 11 -1.64 -2.50 -10.60
C TYR A 11 -0.85 -3.77 -10.37
N GLU A 12 -0.51 -4.45 -11.45
CA GLU A 12 0.39 -5.59 -11.40
C GLU A 12 1.46 -5.39 -12.47
N GLY A 13 2.71 -5.24 -12.04
CA GLY A 13 3.85 -5.10 -12.94
C GLY A 13 4.41 -6.46 -13.36
N GLU A 14 5.65 -6.44 -13.85
CA GLU A 14 6.36 -7.65 -14.21
C GLU A 14 6.64 -8.50 -12.97
N ARG A 15 6.70 -9.81 -13.15
CA ARG A 15 7.09 -10.73 -12.09
C ARG A 15 8.54 -10.50 -11.68
N VAL A 16 8.82 -10.67 -10.39
CA VAL A 16 10.17 -10.58 -9.84
C VAL A 16 10.59 -11.98 -9.43
N LYS A 17 11.52 -12.58 -10.15
CA LYS A 17 11.98 -13.97 -9.95
C LYS A 17 10.78 -14.93 -9.82
N GLY A 18 9.78 -14.77 -10.67
CA GLY A 18 8.57 -15.57 -10.69
C GLY A 18 7.49 -15.13 -9.71
N SER A 19 7.78 -14.33 -8.70
CA SER A 19 6.77 -13.83 -7.77
C SER A 19 5.91 -12.76 -8.42
N ARG A 20 4.60 -12.82 -8.13
CA ARG A 20 3.63 -11.81 -8.56
C ARG A 20 3.40 -10.84 -7.41
N PHE A 21 3.35 -9.56 -7.75
CA PHE A 21 3.03 -8.49 -6.79
C PHE A 21 1.86 -7.69 -7.35
N ILE A 22 0.72 -7.77 -6.68
CA ILE A 22 -0.50 -7.06 -7.07
C ILE A 22 -0.70 -5.95 -6.06
N VAL A 23 -0.68 -4.70 -6.52
CA VAL A 23 -0.79 -3.53 -5.67
C VAL A 23 -2.20 -2.96 -5.76
N ASP A 24 -2.82 -2.76 -4.61
CA ASP A 24 -4.09 -2.03 -4.50
C ASP A 24 -3.82 -0.75 -3.70
N ILE A 25 -4.07 0.39 -4.33
CA ILE A 25 -4.01 1.70 -3.68
C ILE A 25 -5.45 2.17 -3.51
N VAL A 26 -5.83 2.50 -2.29
CA VAL A 26 -7.20 2.91 -1.99
C VAL A 26 -7.24 4.17 -1.15
N SER A 27 -8.25 5.00 -1.40
CA SER A 27 -8.55 6.16 -0.58
C SER A 27 -9.29 5.70 0.68
N VAL A 28 -8.83 6.11 1.83
CA VAL A 28 -9.42 5.74 3.13
C VAL A 28 -9.50 6.98 4.02
N ALA A 29 -10.57 7.11 4.77
CA ALA A 29 -10.73 8.24 5.69
C ALA A 29 -10.33 7.88 7.12
N SER A 30 -10.23 6.59 7.44
CA SER A 30 -9.98 6.09 8.78
C SER A 30 -9.29 4.74 8.73
N GLU A 31 -8.78 4.30 9.88
CA GLU A 31 -8.24 2.93 9.98
C GLU A 31 -9.32 1.88 9.76
N ALA A 32 -10.56 2.14 10.16
CA ALA A 32 -11.66 1.22 9.91
C ALA A 32 -11.86 0.99 8.41
N ASP A 33 -11.83 2.07 7.61
CA ASP A 33 -11.90 1.97 6.16
C ASP A 33 -10.73 1.17 5.58
N ALA A 34 -9.52 1.39 6.11
CA ALA A 34 -8.32 0.68 5.67
C ALA A 34 -8.43 -0.82 5.96
N HIS A 35 -8.90 -1.19 7.15
CA HIS A 35 -9.12 -2.60 7.51
C HIS A 35 -10.19 -3.25 6.64
N ASP A 36 -11.27 -2.55 6.33
CA ASP A 36 -12.32 -3.06 5.44
C ASP A 36 -11.76 -3.35 4.04
N ALA A 37 -10.96 -2.44 3.50
CA ALA A 37 -10.31 -2.62 2.21
C ALA A 37 -9.35 -3.81 2.24
N LEU A 38 -8.54 -3.92 3.29
CA LEU A 38 -7.61 -5.04 3.48
C LEU A 38 -8.36 -6.37 3.52
N SER A 39 -9.44 -6.46 4.30
CA SER A 39 -10.25 -7.67 4.41
C SER A 39 -10.82 -8.09 3.05
N ALA A 40 -11.35 -7.15 2.30
CA ALA A 40 -11.95 -7.44 0.99
C ALA A 40 -10.89 -7.96 0.00
N ILE A 41 -9.71 -7.34 -0.02
CA ILE A 41 -8.62 -7.75 -0.91
C ILE A 41 -8.04 -9.10 -0.48
N ALA A 42 -7.87 -9.33 0.83
CA ALA A 42 -7.38 -10.60 1.34
C ALA A 42 -8.36 -11.75 1.02
N ASP A 43 -9.65 -11.50 1.07
CA ASP A 43 -10.66 -12.49 0.69
C ASP A 43 -10.64 -12.77 -0.82
N GLU A 44 -10.44 -11.75 -1.62
CA GLU A 44 -10.35 -11.88 -3.09
C GLU A 44 -9.14 -12.73 -3.49
N PHE A 45 -8.01 -12.55 -2.82
CA PHE A 45 -6.77 -13.29 -3.07
C PHE A 45 -6.43 -14.20 -1.90
N ALA A 46 -7.41 -14.99 -1.46
CA ALA A 46 -7.28 -15.82 -0.25
C ALA A 46 -6.17 -16.89 -0.37
N ASP A 47 -5.77 -17.25 -1.57
CA ASP A 47 -4.72 -18.22 -1.84
C ASP A 47 -3.31 -17.62 -1.97
N ALA A 48 -3.17 -16.31 -1.80
CA ALA A 48 -1.88 -15.66 -1.89
C ALA A 48 -0.97 -16.01 -0.71
N SER A 49 0.33 -15.83 -0.93
CA SER A 49 1.34 -16.10 0.11
C SER A 49 1.31 -15.05 1.22
N HIS A 50 1.20 -13.78 0.84
CA HIS A 50 1.21 -12.65 1.77
C HIS A 50 0.32 -11.52 1.27
N HIS A 51 -0.24 -10.76 2.23
CA HIS A 51 -0.92 -9.49 1.99
C HIS A 51 -0.26 -8.44 2.86
N CYS A 52 0.82 -7.85 2.38
CA CYS A 52 1.56 -6.82 3.10
C CYS A 52 0.93 -5.46 2.83
N TRP A 53 0.98 -4.57 3.81
CA TRP A 53 0.27 -3.31 3.66
C TRP A 53 0.89 -2.20 4.49
N ALA A 54 0.53 -0.97 4.13
CA ALA A 54 0.76 0.22 4.94
C ALA A 54 -0.33 1.23 4.66
N TRP A 55 -0.63 2.06 5.64
CA TRP A 55 -1.51 3.21 5.43
C TRP A 55 -1.10 4.40 6.27
N ARG A 56 -1.51 5.55 5.81
CA ARG A 56 -1.32 6.81 6.50
C ARG A 56 -2.64 7.54 6.56
N ILE A 57 -3.05 7.86 7.78
CA ILE A 57 -4.29 8.61 8.06
C ILE A 57 -3.87 10.00 8.53
N ALA A 58 -4.57 11.03 8.04
CA ALA A 58 -4.25 12.41 8.38
C ALA A 58 -4.79 12.82 9.74
N THR A 59 -6.02 12.43 10.05
CA THR A 59 -6.71 12.88 11.26
C THR A 59 -7.48 11.72 11.93
N PRO A 60 -7.04 11.23 13.09
CA PRO A 60 -5.76 11.53 13.73
C PRO A 60 -4.58 11.04 12.89
N SER A 61 -3.41 11.63 13.09
CA SER A 61 -2.21 11.23 12.33
C SER A 61 -1.76 9.83 12.76
N ILE A 62 -1.93 8.86 11.87
CA ILE A 62 -1.62 7.45 12.14
C ILE A 62 -0.89 6.89 10.92
N ASP A 63 0.27 6.28 11.18
CA ASP A 63 1.01 5.50 10.18
C ASP A 63 1.12 4.07 10.69
N ARG A 64 0.71 3.09 9.87
CA ARG A 64 0.82 1.68 10.21
C ARG A 64 1.28 0.86 9.03
N ALA A 65 1.93 -0.26 9.32
CA ALA A 65 2.43 -1.18 8.30
C ALA A 65 2.46 -2.61 8.84
N SER A 66 2.40 -3.58 7.93
CA SER A 66 2.51 -5.00 8.27
C SER A 66 3.29 -5.75 7.20
N ASP A 67 4.17 -6.63 7.66
CA ASP A 67 4.92 -7.54 6.80
C ASP A 67 4.13 -8.81 6.46
N ASP A 68 3.05 -9.08 7.14
CA ASP A 68 2.17 -10.26 6.95
C ASP A 68 2.95 -11.56 6.69
N GLY A 69 3.89 -11.88 7.57
CA GLY A 69 4.69 -13.11 7.48
C GLY A 69 5.95 -13.01 6.64
N GLU A 70 6.18 -11.93 5.94
CA GLU A 70 7.48 -11.68 5.32
C GLU A 70 8.53 -11.36 6.40
N PRO A 71 9.84 -11.47 6.12
CA PRO A 71 10.85 -11.11 7.11
C PRO A 71 10.67 -9.69 7.62
N SER A 72 10.94 -9.48 8.91
CA SER A 72 10.72 -8.19 9.58
C SER A 72 11.36 -7.02 8.84
N GLY A 73 10.56 -6.01 8.54
CA GLY A 73 11.00 -4.77 7.88
C GLY A 73 11.18 -4.88 6.37
N SER A 74 10.86 -6.03 5.76
CA SER A 74 11.12 -6.26 4.34
C SER A 74 9.97 -5.87 3.41
N ALA A 75 8.78 -5.65 3.94
CA ALA A 75 7.59 -5.39 3.13
C ALA A 75 6.81 -4.16 3.58
N GLY A 76 6.28 -4.18 4.80
CA GLY A 76 5.43 -3.10 5.30
C GLY A 76 6.14 -1.75 5.35
N ARG A 77 7.37 -1.71 5.85
CA ARG A 77 8.16 -0.47 5.91
C ARG A 77 8.48 0.12 4.53
N PRO A 78 8.93 -0.67 3.55
CA PRO A 78 9.12 -0.16 2.20
C PRO A 78 7.84 0.41 1.59
N ILE A 79 6.69 -0.24 1.82
CA ILE A 79 5.40 0.28 1.35
C ILE A 79 5.11 1.63 2.00
N LEU A 80 5.22 1.70 3.33
CA LEU A 80 4.98 2.94 4.08
C LEU A 80 5.90 4.06 3.62
N ALA A 81 7.18 3.76 3.40
CA ALA A 81 8.17 4.75 2.97
C ALA A 81 7.80 5.38 1.62
N ARG A 82 7.20 4.62 0.71
CA ARG A 82 6.79 5.13 -0.60
C ARG A 82 5.58 6.05 -0.49
N LEU A 83 4.63 5.73 0.39
CA LEU A 83 3.52 6.63 0.69
C LEU A 83 4.02 7.93 1.34
N ALA A 84 4.88 7.81 2.35
CA ALA A 84 5.43 8.95 3.06
C ALA A 84 6.31 9.82 2.16
N GLY A 85 7.11 9.23 1.29
CA GLY A 85 7.97 9.96 0.36
C GLY A 85 7.21 10.83 -0.63
N ARG A 86 5.95 10.52 -0.90
CA ARG A 86 5.06 11.32 -1.74
C ARG A 86 4.10 12.18 -0.92
N ASN A 87 4.29 12.25 0.39
CA ASN A 87 3.40 12.96 1.32
C ASN A 87 1.93 12.53 1.22
N LEU A 88 1.70 11.25 0.90
CA LEU A 88 0.35 10.72 0.80
C LEU A 88 -0.25 10.47 2.17
N VAL A 89 -1.46 10.95 2.38
CA VAL A 89 -2.28 10.69 3.58
C VAL A 89 -3.67 10.24 3.13
N ASP A 90 -4.43 9.66 4.06
CA ASP A 90 -5.75 9.08 3.78
C ASP A 90 -5.66 8.08 2.62
N THR A 91 -4.59 7.32 2.63
CA THR A 91 -4.25 6.37 1.57
C THR A 91 -3.75 5.07 2.20
N ALA A 92 -4.25 3.95 1.70
CA ALA A 92 -3.75 2.62 2.02
C ALA A 92 -3.17 1.98 0.77
N ALA A 93 -2.06 1.28 0.95
CA ALA A 93 -1.45 0.44 -0.09
C ALA A 93 -1.40 -1.00 0.42
N ILE A 94 -1.99 -1.91 -0.32
CA ILE A 94 -1.99 -3.34 -0.01
C ILE A 94 -1.30 -4.06 -1.16
N VAL A 95 -0.26 -4.83 -0.84
CA VAL A 95 0.48 -5.58 -1.85
C VAL A 95 0.28 -7.07 -1.59
N THR A 96 -0.39 -7.72 -2.52
CA THR A 96 -0.62 -9.16 -2.51
C THR A 96 0.51 -9.83 -3.27
N ARG A 97 1.18 -10.78 -2.63
CA ARG A 97 2.28 -11.51 -3.24
C ARG A 97 1.94 -12.99 -3.38
N TYR A 98 2.18 -13.51 -4.59
CA TYR A 98 2.22 -14.94 -4.87
C TYR A 98 3.68 -15.34 -5.05
N PHE A 99 4.18 -16.18 -4.15
CA PHE A 99 5.56 -16.68 -4.20
C PHE A 99 5.81 -17.46 -5.49
N GLY A 100 6.90 -17.16 -6.17
CA GLY A 100 7.22 -17.76 -7.47
C GLY A 100 8.24 -18.89 -7.44
N GLY A 101 8.58 -19.41 -6.25
CA GLY A 101 9.50 -20.52 -6.11
C GLY A 101 10.96 -20.11 -5.88
N THR A 102 11.30 -18.83 -6.04
CA THR A 102 12.65 -18.31 -5.84
C THR A 102 12.64 -17.25 -4.75
N LYS A 103 13.46 -17.41 -3.72
CA LYS A 103 13.59 -16.44 -2.66
C LYS A 103 14.27 -15.17 -3.17
N LEU A 104 13.72 -14.01 -2.79
CA LEU A 104 14.27 -12.71 -3.18
C LEU A 104 15.35 -12.23 -2.21
N GLY A 105 15.36 -12.74 -0.98
CA GLY A 105 16.17 -12.20 0.11
C GLY A 105 15.58 -10.90 0.64
N VAL A 106 16.03 -10.44 1.82
CA VAL A 106 15.50 -9.25 2.47
C VAL A 106 15.66 -8.01 1.57
N GLY A 107 16.84 -7.78 1.02
CA GLY A 107 17.09 -6.65 0.13
C GLY A 107 16.23 -6.69 -1.15
N GLY A 108 16.06 -7.88 -1.71
CA GLY A 108 15.20 -8.08 -2.88
C GLY A 108 13.72 -7.81 -2.57
N LEU A 109 13.26 -8.23 -1.38
CA LEU A 109 11.90 -7.96 -0.93
C LEU A 109 11.65 -6.47 -0.74
N VAL A 110 12.58 -5.77 -0.07
CA VAL A 110 12.49 -4.32 0.13
C VAL A 110 12.32 -3.60 -1.21
N ARG A 111 13.14 -3.94 -2.18
CA ARG A 111 13.06 -3.34 -3.52
C ARG A 111 11.78 -3.72 -4.25
N ALA A 112 11.36 -4.98 -4.15
CA ALA A 112 10.17 -5.47 -4.87
C ALA A 112 8.89 -4.82 -4.33
N TYR A 113 8.71 -4.78 -3.01
CA TYR A 113 7.52 -4.17 -2.40
C TYR A 113 7.48 -2.66 -2.63
N GLY A 114 8.58 -1.97 -2.35
CA GLY A 114 8.66 -0.53 -2.57
C GLY A 114 8.52 -0.16 -4.04
N GLY A 115 9.23 -0.87 -4.91
CA GLY A 115 9.18 -0.65 -6.35
C GLY A 115 7.77 -0.88 -6.94
N ALA A 116 7.07 -1.91 -6.49
CA ALA A 116 5.71 -2.19 -6.94
C ALA A 116 4.76 -1.04 -6.58
N VAL A 117 4.87 -0.51 -5.36
CA VAL A 117 4.06 0.64 -4.93
C VAL A 117 4.38 1.88 -5.75
N ASP A 118 5.66 2.16 -6.00
CA ASP A 118 6.06 3.30 -6.85
C ASP A 118 5.46 3.19 -8.24
N GLU A 119 5.56 2.01 -8.86
CA GLU A 119 5.00 1.78 -10.20
C GLU A 119 3.49 2.01 -10.22
N ALA A 120 2.78 1.51 -9.20
CA ALA A 120 1.34 1.74 -9.08
C ALA A 120 1.02 3.24 -8.94
N LEU A 121 1.74 3.94 -8.07
CA LEU A 121 1.53 5.37 -7.84
C LEU A 121 1.86 6.20 -9.07
N ASP A 122 2.84 5.78 -9.87
CA ASP A 122 3.20 6.46 -11.13
C ASP A 122 2.06 6.42 -12.16
N THR A 123 1.15 5.45 -12.05
CA THR A 123 -0.03 5.36 -12.94
C THR A 123 -1.19 6.21 -12.46
N MET A 124 -1.12 6.76 -11.26
CA MET A 124 -2.22 7.47 -10.61
C MET A 124 -2.01 8.97 -10.63
N ARG A 125 -3.13 9.68 -10.59
CA ARG A 125 -3.14 11.11 -10.35
C ARG A 125 -3.22 11.36 -8.84
N LEU A 126 -2.31 12.16 -8.32
CA LEU A 126 -2.30 12.58 -6.93
C LEU A 126 -2.91 13.97 -6.82
N PHE A 127 -3.59 14.23 -5.70
CA PHE A 127 -4.30 15.49 -5.46
C PHE A 127 -3.82 16.12 -4.16
N PRO A 128 -3.82 17.45 -4.06
CA PRO A 128 -3.57 18.10 -2.78
C PRO A 128 -4.59 17.61 -1.74
N TRP A 129 -4.08 17.22 -0.56
CA TRP A 129 -4.97 16.91 0.54
C TRP A 129 -5.40 18.20 1.22
N ILE A 130 -6.70 18.35 1.39
CA ILE A 130 -7.28 19.50 2.05
C ILE A 130 -8.00 19.01 3.27
N GLU A 131 -7.59 19.53 4.45
CA GLU A 131 -8.30 19.22 5.67
C GLU A 131 -9.74 19.72 5.54
N MET A 132 -10.67 18.78 5.69
CA MET A 132 -12.08 19.11 5.70
C MET A 132 -12.40 19.75 7.06
N CYS A 133 -11.95 20.98 7.21
CA CYS A 133 -12.46 21.79 8.30
C CYS A 133 -13.95 21.90 8.09
N GLU A 134 -14.72 21.53 9.09
CA GLU A 134 -16.14 21.74 9.01
C GLU A 134 -16.41 23.21 8.79
N VAL A 135 -16.96 23.49 7.65
CA VAL A 135 -17.42 24.83 7.37
C VAL A 135 -18.73 25.01 8.09
N ARG A 136 -18.76 25.96 8.99
CA ARG A 136 -19.99 26.31 9.70
C ARG A 136 -20.64 27.48 8.98
N PHE A 137 -21.85 27.28 8.64
CA PHE A 137 -22.66 28.32 8.06
C PHE A 137 -23.72 28.78 9.03
#